data_ab121806da260a732b299c9e82d8063e
#
_entry.id   ab121806da260a732b299c9e82d8063e
#
_cell.length_a   1.000
_cell.length_b   1.000
_cell.length_c   1.000
_cell.angle_alpha   90.00
_cell.angle_beta   90.00
_cell.angle_gamma   90.00
#
_symmetry.space_group_name_H-M   'P 1'
#
loop_
_entity.id
_entity.type
_entity.pdbx_description
1 polymer ?
#
loop_
_entity_poly.entity_id
_entity_poly.type
_entity_poly.pdbx_seq_one_letter_code
_entity_poly.pdbx_strand_id
1 'polypeptide(L)'
;MKKKILIVIVAAIVASIAFGSGFYAGAATTNGAGSQNDPVVTLSYLDYRLGKLGDIEQTSDNNTVQSGNRTEKVTIERGERLMPGEGSIIIIYSGSCTAVGNPLIDTTSAKSVKEGMQVSPYSQILIPDDSSGVVAAESTIIYVLR
;
A
#
# COMPACT_ATOMS: atom_id res chain seq x y z
N MET A 1 -32.01 -21.82 64.84
CA MET A 1 -32.18 -21.32 63.43
C MET A 1 -31.14 -20.32 63.00
N LYS A 2 -30.75 -19.34 63.79
CA LYS A 2 -29.78 -18.25 63.37
C LYS A 2 -28.39 -18.75 62.93
N LYS A 3 -27.85 -19.82 63.61
CA LYS A 3 -26.53 -20.38 63.26
C LYS A 3 -26.50 -21.07 61.87
N LYS A 4 -27.58 -21.71 61.46
CA LYS A 4 -27.71 -22.40 60.17
C LYS A 4 -27.78 -21.38 59.03
N ILE A 5 -28.48 -20.26 59.26
CA ILE A 5 -28.59 -19.16 58.26
C ILE A 5 -27.23 -18.47 58.07
N LEU A 6 -26.46 -18.28 59.14
CA LEU A 6 -25.13 -17.67 59.05
C LEU A 6 -24.16 -18.52 58.20
N ILE A 7 -24.20 -19.85 58.36
CA ILE A 7 -23.35 -20.76 57.57
C ILE A 7 -23.70 -20.71 56.09
N VAL A 8 -24.96 -20.61 55.73
CA VAL A 8 -25.39 -20.51 54.33
C VAL A 8 -24.95 -19.20 53.69
N ILE A 9 -25.00 -18.10 54.43
CA ILE A 9 -24.55 -16.77 53.92
C ILE A 9 -23.04 -16.78 53.70
N VAL A 10 -22.26 -17.33 54.64
CA VAL A 10 -20.79 -17.41 54.47
C VAL A 10 -20.41 -18.31 53.32
N ALA A 11 -21.08 -19.44 53.13
CA ALA A 11 -20.85 -20.32 52.00
C ALA A 11 -21.16 -19.66 50.63
N ALA A 12 -22.22 -18.86 50.56
CA ALA A 12 -22.59 -18.10 49.35
C ALA A 12 -21.54 -17.01 48.99
N ILE A 13 -20.99 -16.35 50.00
CA ILE A 13 -19.94 -15.33 49.79
C ILE A 13 -18.63 -15.98 49.29
N VAL A 14 -18.24 -17.10 49.85
CA VAL A 14 -17.04 -17.83 49.44
C VAL A 14 -17.20 -18.38 48.02
N ALA A 15 -18.39 -18.90 47.66
CA ALA A 15 -18.67 -19.36 46.31
C ALA A 15 -18.61 -18.22 45.28
N SER A 16 -19.11 -17.04 45.60
CA SER A 16 -19.06 -15.87 44.68
C SER A 16 -17.65 -15.37 44.44
N ILE A 17 -16.74 -15.46 45.42
CA ILE A 17 -15.33 -15.08 45.25
C ILE A 17 -14.60 -16.10 44.35
N ALA A 18 -14.89 -17.40 44.52
CA ALA A 18 -14.28 -18.46 43.71
C ALA A 18 -14.73 -18.42 42.24
N PHE A 19 -15.96 -18.03 41.95
CA PHE A 19 -16.43 -17.84 40.57
C PHE A 19 -16.03 -16.54 39.95
N GLY A 20 -15.79 -15.47 40.72
CA GLY A 20 -15.38 -14.15 40.20
C GLY A 20 -13.94 -14.07 39.74
N SER A 21 -13.04 -14.92 40.24
CA SER A 21 -11.62 -14.90 39.86
C SER A 21 -11.28 -15.73 38.60
N GLY A 22 -12.23 -16.53 38.12
CA GLY A 22 -12.03 -17.38 36.93
C GLY A 22 -12.23 -16.69 35.58
N PHE A 23 -12.76 -15.48 35.55
CA PHE A 23 -13.09 -14.81 34.27
C PHE A 23 -12.02 -13.86 33.74
N TYR A 24 -10.94 -13.64 34.48
CA TYR A 24 -9.86 -12.73 34.01
C TYR A 24 -8.65 -13.41 33.35
N ALA A 25 -8.69 -14.75 33.20
CA ALA A 25 -7.57 -15.51 32.60
C ALA A 25 -7.85 -16.00 31.17
N GLY A 26 -8.73 -15.35 30.43
CA GLY A 26 -9.17 -15.88 29.13
C GLY A 26 -9.21 -14.94 27.95
N ALA A 27 -8.47 -13.82 27.97
CA ALA A 27 -8.39 -12.93 26.81
C ALA A 27 -6.95 -12.74 26.30
N ALA A 28 -6.17 -13.82 26.27
CA ALA A 28 -5.07 -13.90 25.33
C ALA A 28 -5.68 -14.33 24.00
N THR A 29 -6.27 -13.37 23.29
CA THR A 29 -6.67 -13.59 21.90
C THR A 29 -5.40 -13.93 21.13
N THR A 30 -5.32 -15.15 20.63
CA THR A 30 -4.24 -15.70 19.81
C THR A 30 -4.00 -14.90 18.50
N ASN A 31 -4.71 -13.80 18.29
CA ASN A 31 -4.66 -12.89 17.14
C ASN A 31 -4.41 -11.44 17.55
N GLY A 32 -3.85 -11.18 18.74
CA GLY A 32 -3.41 -9.82 19.11
C GLY A 32 -2.13 -9.44 18.39
N ALA A 33 -1.93 -8.13 18.15
CA ALA A 33 -0.68 -7.57 17.64
C ALA A 33 0.51 -8.08 18.48
N GLY A 34 1.50 -8.70 17.84
CA GLY A 34 2.63 -9.35 18.51
C GLY A 34 2.48 -10.84 18.78
N SER A 35 1.43 -11.49 18.27
CA SER A 35 1.29 -12.95 18.31
C SER A 35 2.18 -13.63 17.28
N GLN A 36 2.36 -14.96 17.38
CA GLN A 36 3.13 -15.73 16.39
C GLN A 36 2.56 -15.62 14.96
N ASN A 37 1.26 -15.31 14.83
CA ASN A 37 0.58 -15.13 13.54
C ASN A 37 0.48 -13.68 13.08
N ASP A 38 0.82 -12.72 13.96
CA ASP A 38 0.91 -11.29 13.67
C ASP A 38 2.08 -10.70 14.48
N PRO A 39 3.32 -10.96 14.07
CA PRO A 39 4.49 -10.48 14.76
C PRO A 39 4.57 -8.95 14.67
N VAL A 40 4.65 -8.28 15.82
CA VAL A 40 4.96 -6.86 15.87
C VAL A 40 6.34 -6.66 15.25
N VAL A 41 6.38 -5.97 14.14
CA VAL A 41 7.63 -5.56 13.52
C VAL A 41 8.33 -4.56 14.43
N THR A 42 9.44 -4.94 15.03
CA THR A 42 10.21 -4.03 15.89
C THR A 42 10.86 -2.92 15.07
N LEU A 43 11.03 -1.75 15.66
CA LEU A 43 11.71 -0.62 15.01
C LEU A 43 13.09 -1.02 14.49
N SER A 44 13.84 -1.80 15.25
CA SER A 44 15.15 -2.34 14.84
C SER A 44 15.08 -3.26 13.62
N TYR A 45 14.01 -4.05 13.46
CA TYR A 45 13.82 -4.85 12.26
C TYR A 45 13.49 -3.98 11.04
N LEU A 46 12.66 -2.96 11.24
CA LEU A 46 12.38 -1.96 10.19
C LEU A 46 13.64 -1.22 9.78
N ASP A 47 14.42 -0.72 10.74
CA ASP A 47 15.69 -0.02 10.47
C ASP A 47 16.69 -0.93 9.72
N TYR A 48 16.78 -2.20 10.12
CA TYR A 48 17.61 -3.19 9.43
C TYR A 48 17.14 -3.42 7.98
N ARG A 49 15.83 -3.52 7.75
CA ARG A 49 15.26 -3.72 6.40
C ARG A 49 15.40 -2.47 5.54
N LEU A 50 15.15 -1.29 6.11
CA LEU A 50 15.30 0.00 5.42
C LEU A 50 16.78 0.31 5.14
N GLY A 51 17.69 0.00 6.06
CA GLY A 51 19.13 0.12 5.83
C GLY A 51 19.59 -0.73 4.66
N LYS A 52 19.13 -1.98 4.55
CA LYS A 52 19.41 -2.82 3.38
C LYS A 52 18.83 -2.30 2.07
N LEU A 53 17.73 -1.56 2.11
CA LEU A 53 17.17 -0.91 0.93
C LEU A 53 17.94 0.35 0.56
N GLY A 54 18.49 1.08 1.55
CA GLY A 54 19.34 2.26 1.33
C GLY A 54 20.71 1.90 0.76
N ASP A 55 21.28 0.73 1.12
CA ASP A 55 22.55 0.24 0.55
C ASP A 55 22.43 -0.17 -0.94
N ILE A 56 21.21 -0.30 -1.47
CA ILE A 56 20.94 -0.62 -2.88
C ILE A 56 21.07 0.63 -3.77
N GLU A 57 21.03 1.85 -3.19
CA GLU A 57 21.07 3.10 -3.97
C GLU A 57 22.49 3.56 -4.36
N GLN A 58 23.58 2.87 -3.99
CA GLN A 58 24.97 3.30 -4.28
C GLN A 58 25.85 2.28 -4.99
N THR A 59 25.31 1.45 -5.86
CA THR A 59 26.16 0.74 -6.83
C THR A 59 25.71 1.08 -8.25
N SER A 60 26.23 2.22 -8.75
CA SER A 60 26.43 2.43 -10.17
C SER A 60 27.44 1.43 -10.67
N ASP A 61 27.00 0.26 -11.08
CA ASP A 61 27.72 -0.56 -12.03
C ASP A 61 26.78 -1.45 -12.85
N ASN A 62 27.02 -1.37 -14.13
CA ASN A 62 26.32 -1.99 -15.23
C ASN A 62 26.02 -3.49 -15.03
N ASN A 63 24.82 -3.90 -15.45
CA ASN A 63 24.36 -5.27 -15.67
C ASN A 63 23.93 -6.08 -14.44
N THR A 64 22.80 -5.70 -13.86
CA THR A 64 21.91 -6.72 -13.28
C THR A 64 20.47 -6.30 -13.55
N VAL A 65 19.72 -7.17 -14.22
CA VAL A 65 18.28 -7.05 -14.41
C VAL A 65 17.64 -7.08 -13.02
N GLN A 66 17.53 -5.94 -12.36
CA GLN A 66 16.67 -5.77 -11.20
C GLN A 66 15.25 -5.53 -11.71
N SER A 67 14.48 -6.60 -11.76
CA SER A 67 13.04 -6.54 -11.82
C SER A 67 12.51 -5.99 -10.49
N GLY A 68 12.73 -4.70 -10.26
CA GLY A 68 12.15 -3.96 -9.16
C GLY A 68 11.28 -2.87 -9.77
N ASN A 69 10.01 -2.79 -9.39
CA ASN A 69 9.13 -1.68 -9.77
C ASN A 69 9.82 -0.36 -9.44
N ARG A 70 10.40 0.28 -10.45
CA ARG A 70 10.99 1.62 -10.31
C ARG A 70 9.90 2.63 -10.54
N THR A 71 9.68 3.47 -9.54
CA THR A 71 8.84 4.66 -9.69
C THR A 71 9.73 5.85 -10.00
N GLU A 72 9.54 6.44 -11.17
CA GLU A 72 10.27 7.61 -11.63
C GLU A 72 9.32 8.82 -11.67
N LYS A 73 9.75 9.95 -11.11
CA LYS A 73 9.02 11.22 -11.23
C LYS A 73 9.54 11.99 -12.45
N VAL A 74 8.68 12.20 -13.42
CA VAL A 74 8.98 12.94 -14.66
C VAL A 74 8.16 14.23 -14.69
N THR A 75 8.78 15.33 -15.05
CA THR A 75 8.09 16.58 -15.35
C THR A 75 8.20 16.85 -16.84
N ILE A 76 7.08 17.06 -17.50
CA ILE A 76 7.01 17.38 -18.93
C ILE A 76 6.33 18.73 -19.13
N GLU A 77 6.85 19.50 -20.07
CA GLU A 77 6.33 20.82 -20.40
C GLU A 77 5.24 20.75 -21.47
N ARG A 78 4.47 21.82 -21.61
CA ARG A 78 3.38 21.91 -22.59
C ARG A 78 3.83 21.53 -23.99
N GLY A 79 3.15 20.57 -24.60
CA GLY A 79 3.42 20.04 -25.93
C GLY A 79 4.49 18.96 -25.98
N GLU A 80 5.16 18.70 -24.86
CA GLU A 80 6.12 17.61 -24.75
C GLU A 80 5.40 16.28 -24.65
N ARG A 81 6.01 15.23 -25.22
CA ARG A 81 5.48 13.86 -25.25
C ARG A 81 6.27 12.98 -24.29
N LEU A 82 5.55 12.13 -23.55
CA LEU A 82 6.13 11.08 -22.76
C LEU A 82 5.66 9.72 -23.32
N MET A 83 6.64 8.92 -23.77
CA MET A 83 6.44 7.54 -24.26
C MET A 83 7.18 6.59 -23.31
N PRO A 84 6.52 6.09 -22.26
CA PRO A 84 7.23 5.38 -21.19
C PRO A 84 7.63 3.94 -21.56
N GLY A 85 7.10 3.41 -22.65
CA GLY A 85 7.31 2.03 -23.11
C GLY A 85 6.20 1.08 -22.69
N GLU A 86 6.13 -0.06 -23.41
CA GLU A 86 5.13 -1.10 -23.18
C GLU A 86 5.15 -1.62 -21.73
N GLY A 87 3.97 -1.86 -21.18
CA GLY A 87 3.79 -2.39 -19.82
C GLY A 87 3.98 -1.38 -18.71
N SER A 88 4.44 -0.15 -19.02
CA SER A 88 4.55 0.90 -18.02
C SER A 88 3.19 1.38 -17.53
N ILE A 89 3.12 1.75 -16.26
CA ILE A 89 1.95 2.43 -15.67
C ILE A 89 2.33 3.88 -15.40
N ILE A 90 1.49 4.81 -15.82
CA ILE A 90 1.66 6.24 -15.50
C ILE A 90 0.53 6.74 -14.61
N ILE A 91 0.87 7.70 -13.74
CA ILE A 91 -0.08 8.42 -12.90
C ILE A 91 0.17 9.91 -13.07
N ILE A 92 -0.81 10.66 -13.57
CA ILE A 92 -0.73 12.11 -13.67
C ILE A 92 -1.00 12.69 -12.29
N TYR A 93 0.04 13.27 -11.67
CA TYR A 93 -0.05 13.85 -10.32
C TYR A 93 -0.55 15.29 -10.34
N SER A 94 -0.06 16.10 -11.28
CA SER A 94 -0.54 17.47 -11.48
C SER A 94 -0.42 17.87 -12.95
N GLY A 95 -1.22 18.82 -13.37
CA GLY A 95 -1.32 19.24 -14.77
C GLY A 95 -2.35 18.42 -15.53
N SER A 96 -2.30 18.47 -16.85
CA SER A 96 -3.21 17.75 -17.75
C SER A 96 -2.49 17.21 -18.97
N CYS A 97 -2.89 16.02 -19.40
CA CYS A 97 -2.35 15.33 -20.57
C CYS A 97 -3.47 14.78 -21.46
N THR A 98 -3.13 14.60 -22.73
CA THR A 98 -3.97 13.88 -23.69
C THR A 98 -3.26 12.61 -24.15
N ALA A 99 -4.02 11.53 -24.38
CA ALA A 99 -3.49 10.29 -24.89
C ALA A 99 -3.02 10.43 -26.35
N VAL A 100 -1.90 9.76 -26.69
CA VAL A 100 -1.37 9.67 -28.05
C VAL A 100 -1.03 8.23 -28.40
N GLY A 101 -1.20 7.87 -29.68
CA GLY A 101 -0.97 6.51 -30.18
C GLY A 101 -2.17 5.58 -29.97
N ASN A 102 -1.90 4.31 -29.71
CA ASN A 102 -2.95 3.34 -29.45
C ASN A 102 -3.71 3.64 -28.14
N PRO A 103 -4.96 3.17 -28.01
CA PRO A 103 -5.76 3.47 -26.84
C PRO A 103 -5.10 3.00 -25.55
N LEU A 104 -4.93 3.91 -24.60
CA LEU A 104 -4.41 3.62 -23.25
C LEU A 104 -5.49 2.93 -22.42
N ILE A 105 -5.10 2.24 -21.36
CA ILE A 105 -6.01 1.53 -20.47
C ILE A 105 -6.00 2.21 -19.11
N ASP A 106 -7.09 2.87 -18.73
CA ASP A 106 -7.31 3.35 -17.37
C ASP A 106 -7.71 2.16 -16.48
N THR A 107 -6.77 1.65 -15.72
CA THR A 107 -6.98 0.49 -14.84
C THR A 107 -7.81 0.83 -13.60
N THR A 108 -7.88 2.12 -13.24
CA THR A 108 -8.68 2.60 -12.10
C THR A 108 -10.17 2.57 -12.43
N SER A 109 -10.55 3.01 -13.64
CA SER A 109 -11.95 3.07 -14.07
C SER A 109 -12.35 1.93 -15.02
N ALA A 110 -11.40 1.04 -15.37
CA ALA A 110 -11.55 -0.03 -16.36
C ALA A 110 -12.05 0.47 -17.73
N LYS A 111 -11.52 1.62 -18.17
CA LYS A 111 -11.90 2.27 -19.44
C LYS A 111 -10.72 2.39 -20.38
N SER A 112 -11.03 2.44 -21.66
CA SER A 112 -10.05 2.74 -22.71
C SER A 112 -10.03 4.26 -22.97
N VAL A 113 -8.85 4.86 -22.96
CA VAL A 113 -8.61 6.28 -23.26
C VAL A 113 -8.05 6.35 -24.68
N LYS A 114 -8.86 6.79 -25.63
CA LYS A 114 -8.49 6.88 -27.04
C LYS A 114 -7.58 8.08 -27.29
N GLU A 115 -6.85 8.03 -28.43
CA GLU A 115 -6.03 9.15 -28.88
C GLU A 115 -6.80 10.48 -28.87
N GLY A 116 -6.16 11.54 -28.39
CA GLY A 116 -6.75 12.86 -28.25
C GLY A 116 -7.68 13.06 -27.06
N MET A 117 -8.02 11.99 -26.34
CA MET A 117 -8.81 12.12 -25.10
C MET A 117 -7.93 12.54 -23.92
N GLN A 118 -8.50 13.35 -23.06
CA GLN A 118 -7.83 13.74 -21.81
C GLN A 118 -7.68 12.54 -20.88
N VAL A 119 -6.50 12.40 -20.31
CA VAL A 119 -6.21 11.40 -19.29
C VAL A 119 -6.65 11.93 -17.93
N SER A 120 -7.41 11.13 -17.18
CA SER A 120 -7.89 11.51 -15.85
C SER A 120 -6.71 11.64 -14.88
N PRO A 121 -6.63 12.72 -14.10
CA PRO A 121 -5.62 12.84 -13.05
C PRO A 121 -5.84 11.78 -11.96
N TYR A 122 -4.75 11.37 -11.33
CA TYR A 122 -4.69 10.35 -10.27
C TYR A 122 -5.17 8.94 -10.67
N SER A 123 -5.52 8.72 -11.96
CA SER A 123 -5.78 7.38 -12.47
C SER A 123 -4.49 6.65 -12.83
N GLN A 124 -4.51 5.33 -12.68
CA GLN A 124 -3.44 4.46 -13.15
C GLN A 124 -3.69 4.10 -14.61
N ILE A 125 -2.81 4.55 -15.48
CA ILE A 125 -2.92 4.38 -16.92
C ILE A 125 -1.84 3.39 -17.38
N LEU A 126 -2.26 2.24 -17.86
CA LEU A 126 -1.37 1.25 -18.47
C LEU A 126 -1.08 1.64 -19.93
N ILE A 127 0.17 1.60 -20.30
CA ILE A 127 0.68 1.83 -21.66
C ILE A 127 0.75 0.47 -22.36
N PRO A 128 -0.05 0.24 -23.42
CA PRO A 128 -0.16 -1.08 -24.05
C PRO A 128 0.99 -1.42 -25.00
N ASP A 129 1.72 -0.42 -25.48
CA ASP A 129 2.82 -0.58 -26.45
C ASP A 129 3.76 0.62 -26.47
N ASP A 130 4.91 0.47 -27.13
CA ASP A 130 5.96 1.51 -27.21
C ASP A 130 5.57 2.74 -28.06
N SER A 131 4.51 2.65 -28.87
CA SER A 131 4.00 3.76 -29.68
C SER A 131 2.97 4.61 -28.95
N SER A 132 2.61 4.23 -27.77
CA SER A 132 1.57 4.84 -26.94
C SER A 132 2.15 5.66 -25.79
N GLY A 133 1.46 6.75 -25.47
CA GLY A 133 1.89 7.64 -24.39
C GLY A 133 0.95 8.79 -24.18
N VAL A 134 1.51 9.89 -23.68
CA VAL A 134 0.76 11.11 -23.40
C VAL A 134 1.50 12.35 -23.91
N VAL A 135 0.74 13.40 -24.23
CA VAL A 135 1.26 14.73 -24.51
C VAL A 135 0.72 15.72 -23.48
N ALA A 136 1.58 16.54 -22.92
CA ALA A 136 1.21 17.51 -21.92
C ALA A 136 0.44 18.70 -22.54
N ALA A 137 -0.69 19.05 -21.98
CA ALA A 137 -1.43 20.26 -22.34
C ALA A 137 -0.91 21.50 -21.57
N GLU A 138 -0.24 21.27 -20.46
CA GLU A 138 0.43 22.26 -19.59
C GLU A 138 1.61 21.59 -18.89
N SER A 139 2.40 22.35 -18.09
CA SER A 139 3.46 21.73 -17.26
C SER A 139 2.88 20.68 -16.34
N THR A 140 3.33 19.45 -16.49
CA THR A 140 2.69 18.25 -15.91
C THR A 140 3.70 17.37 -15.20
N ILE A 141 3.35 16.92 -14.01
CA ILE A 141 4.12 15.97 -13.22
C ILE A 141 3.47 14.58 -13.34
N ILE A 142 4.27 13.62 -13.77
CA ILE A 142 3.86 12.23 -13.99
C ILE A 142 4.76 11.31 -13.19
N TYR A 143 4.17 10.34 -12.52
CA TYR A 143 4.90 9.20 -11.98
C TYR A 143 4.82 8.04 -12.98
N VAL A 144 5.97 7.49 -13.32
CA VAL A 144 6.11 6.32 -14.23
C VAL A 144 6.56 5.13 -13.38
N LEU A 145 5.80 4.05 -13.44
CA LEU A 145 6.11 2.76 -12.82
C LEU A 145 6.51 1.78 -13.94
N ARG A 146 7.68 1.16 -13.79
CA ARG A 146 8.24 0.19 -14.74
C ARG A 146 8.57 -1.11 -14.05
#